data_1d46d8bfc4d40e36a4ab90b404507af7
#
_entry.id   1d46d8bfc4d40e36a4ab90b404507af7
#
_cell.length_a   1.000
_cell.length_b   1.000
_cell.length_c   1.000
_cell.angle_alpha   90.00
_cell.angle_beta   90.00
_cell.angle_gamma   90.00
#
_symmetry.space_group_name_H-M   'P 1'
#
loop_
_entity.id
_entity.type
_entity.pdbx_description
1 polymer ?
#
loop_
_entity_poly.entity_id
_entity_poly.type
_entity_poly.pdbx_seq_one_letter_code
_entity_poly.pdbx_strand_id
1 'polypeptide(L)'
;MKKDDYLVEIRNVLKQNPFILVGVSDIEGEEICRFLKKEKIEFESVKLSNESPYWEEIPAEIKEKVNNIILSGRKVMSLCIGGNMPEAIFSIAAAWHAGPDEDKPYSPIEQLSLAIKKDISPYYRLIGANSRGFIYAMREEAAAMLKGFGARSKYKSILKDAGITDYDLEDYKQKVYDSGEAGMERIPETYRAGIGLVIREIRRKDRAAQGITQEQELQAERAVMKSYLIGSVTVVDMHDAKPAAVFDRLVETEKYGLLMLSANGGSYFLGPWSKVKKFEEHFPEGKVGGEPPIRGHWSGNYSRPLVVDFVESLEKVKDKSKLHEKSELFMKL
;
A
#
# COMPACT_ATOMS: atom_id res chain seq x y z
N MET A 1 -17.99 -11.04 13.17
CA MET A 1 -19.17 -10.92 12.25
C MET A 1 -18.77 -11.55 10.94
N LYS A 2 -19.60 -12.40 10.31
CA LYS A 2 -19.26 -13.00 9.02
C LYS A 2 -19.27 -11.93 7.93
N LYS A 3 -18.43 -12.08 6.92
CA LYS A 3 -18.25 -11.13 5.79
C LYS A 3 -19.57 -10.72 5.13
N ASP A 4 -20.45 -11.70 4.91
CA ASP A 4 -21.76 -11.45 4.28
C ASP A 4 -22.68 -10.61 5.16
N ASP A 5 -22.62 -10.80 6.49
CA ASP A 5 -23.43 -10.04 7.46
C ASP A 5 -23.05 -8.56 7.42
N TYR A 6 -21.73 -8.27 7.31
CA TYR A 6 -21.23 -6.90 7.26
C TYR A 6 -21.63 -6.16 5.97
N LEU A 7 -21.58 -6.85 4.81
CA LEU A 7 -22.05 -6.26 3.55
C LEU A 7 -23.57 -5.99 3.55
N VAL A 8 -24.34 -6.85 4.24
CA VAL A 8 -25.78 -6.61 4.44
C VAL A 8 -26.00 -5.36 5.29
N GLU A 9 -25.21 -5.17 6.32
CA GLU A 9 -25.27 -3.99 7.18
C GLU A 9 -24.97 -2.71 6.41
N ILE A 10 -23.87 -2.69 5.62
CA ILE A 10 -23.53 -1.55 4.74
C ILE A 10 -24.72 -1.20 3.83
N ARG A 11 -25.33 -2.20 3.18
CA ARG A 11 -26.49 -1.99 2.30
C ARG A 11 -27.69 -1.42 3.05
N ASN A 12 -27.93 -1.87 4.27
CA ASN A 12 -29.02 -1.39 5.09
C ASN A 12 -28.82 0.06 5.53
N VAL A 13 -27.59 0.46 5.85
CA VAL A 13 -27.25 1.85 6.15
C VAL A 13 -27.40 2.71 4.91
N LEU A 14 -26.89 2.29 3.75
CA LEU A 14 -27.02 3.02 2.48
C LEU A 14 -28.48 3.26 2.05
N LYS A 15 -29.38 2.28 2.30
CA LYS A 15 -30.83 2.45 2.01
C LYS A 15 -31.51 3.56 2.82
N GLN A 16 -30.91 3.94 3.97
CA GLN A 16 -31.42 5.00 4.83
C GLN A 16 -30.94 6.40 4.41
N ASN A 17 -30.30 6.53 3.24
CA ASN A 17 -29.74 7.78 2.73
C ASN A 17 -28.85 8.49 3.78
N PRO A 18 -27.77 7.85 4.26
CA PRO A 18 -26.93 8.39 5.30
C PRO A 18 -26.23 9.66 4.83
N PHE A 19 -25.78 10.48 5.78
CA PHE A 19 -24.71 11.43 5.50
C PHE A 19 -23.40 10.67 5.42
N ILE A 20 -22.68 10.79 4.29
CA ILE A 20 -21.40 10.09 4.05
C ILE A 20 -20.26 11.05 4.22
N LEU A 21 -19.32 10.73 5.12
CA LEU A 21 -18.06 11.45 5.32
C LEU A 21 -16.89 10.59 4.85
N VAL A 22 -16.09 11.10 3.91
CA VAL A 22 -14.93 10.40 3.35
C VAL A 22 -13.65 11.05 3.82
N GLY A 23 -12.78 10.29 4.48
CA GLY A 23 -11.39 10.69 4.75
C GLY A 23 -10.55 10.52 3.49
N VAL A 24 -9.85 11.57 3.09
CA VAL A 24 -8.96 11.56 1.92
C VAL A 24 -7.53 11.75 2.41
N SER A 25 -6.84 10.64 2.61
CA SER A 25 -5.43 10.58 3.02
C SER A 25 -4.53 9.92 1.97
N ASP A 26 -5.13 9.20 1.02
CA ASP A 26 -4.48 8.40 0.00
C ASP A 26 -5.34 8.29 -1.28
N ILE A 27 -4.88 7.50 -2.24
CA ILE A 27 -5.60 7.27 -3.50
C ILE A 27 -6.95 6.58 -3.27
N GLU A 28 -7.09 5.72 -2.25
CA GLU A 28 -8.35 5.01 -2.01
C GLU A 28 -9.46 5.99 -1.63
N GLY A 29 -9.19 6.95 -0.74
CA GLY A 29 -10.13 8.01 -0.40
C GLY A 29 -10.52 8.86 -1.61
N GLU A 30 -9.57 9.20 -2.49
CA GLU A 30 -9.87 9.92 -3.73
C GLU A 30 -10.76 9.11 -4.69
N GLU A 31 -10.47 7.83 -4.87
CA GLU A 31 -11.27 6.95 -5.76
C GLU A 31 -12.66 6.68 -5.20
N ILE A 32 -12.83 6.60 -3.88
CA ILE A 32 -14.15 6.56 -3.23
C ILE A 32 -14.95 7.83 -3.55
N CYS A 33 -14.34 9.00 -3.45
CA CYS A 33 -15.02 10.26 -3.82
C CYS A 33 -15.45 10.25 -5.29
N ARG A 34 -14.59 9.77 -6.21
CA ARG A 34 -14.94 9.63 -7.64
C ARG A 34 -16.06 8.62 -7.86
N PHE A 35 -16.03 7.50 -7.15
CA PHE A 35 -17.06 6.47 -7.22
C PHE A 35 -18.43 7.02 -6.76
N LEU A 36 -18.50 7.63 -5.57
CA LEU A 36 -19.72 8.21 -5.03
C LEU A 36 -20.31 9.29 -5.96
N LYS A 37 -19.44 10.16 -6.50
CA LYS A 37 -19.85 11.18 -7.48
C LYS A 37 -20.45 10.55 -8.75
N LYS A 38 -19.82 9.49 -9.28
CA LYS A 38 -20.32 8.74 -10.45
C LYS A 38 -21.67 8.09 -10.18
N GLU A 39 -21.87 7.56 -8.98
CA GLU A 39 -23.13 6.94 -8.55
C GLU A 39 -24.19 7.97 -8.09
N LYS A 40 -23.87 9.27 -8.15
CA LYS A 40 -24.75 10.37 -7.73
C LYS A 40 -25.17 10.27 -6.26
N ILE A 41 -24.29 9.75 -5.42
CA ILE A 41 -24.48 9.66 -3.97
C ILE A 41 -23.84 10.90 -3.34
N GLU A 42 -24.61 11.59 -2.50
CA GLU A 42 -24.14 12.79 -1.78
C GLU A 42 -23.11 12.40 -0.70
N PHE A 43 -22.03 13.13 -0.62
CA PHE A 43 -20.99 12.94 0.40
C PHE A 43 -20.26 14.24 0.70
N GLU A 44 -19.57 14.27 1.82
CA GLU A 44 -18.58 15.29 2.16
C GLU A 44 -17.21 14.63 2.30
N SER A 45 -16.16 15.29 1.87
CA SER A 45 -14.80 14.79 2.01
C SER A 45 -13.97 15.71 2.89
N VAL A 46 -13.11 15.12 3.69
CA VAL A 46 -12.14 15.83 4.53
C VAL A 46 -10.74 15.32 4.23
N LYS A 47 -9.81 16.25 3.96
CA LYS A 47 -8.41 15.89 3.75
C LYS A 47 -7.76 15.61 5.09
N LEU A 48 -7.15 14.43 5.22
CA LEU A 48 -6.47 13.96 6.42
C LEU A 48 -5.00 13.67 6.11
N SER A 49 -4.17 13.64 7.14
CA SER A 49 -2.80 13.12 7.01
C SER A 49 -2.83 11.61 6.81
N ASN A 50 -1.96 11.10 5.94
CA ASN A 50 -1.80 9.64 5.78
C ASN A 50 -1.19 8.97 7.03
N GLU A 51 -0.48 9.73 7.85
CA GLU A 51 0.09 9.24 9.12
C GLU A 51 -0.96 9.13 10.22
N SER A 52 -2.05 9.90 10.12
CA SER A 52 -3.11 9.99 11.14
C SER A 52 -4.49 10.19 10.49
N PRO A 53 -5.02 9.20 9.74
CA PRO A 53 -6.36 9.33 9.16
C PRO A 53 -7.44 9.04 10.21
N TYR A 54 -7.37 9.70 11.37
CA TYR A 54 -8.21 9.41 12.53
C TYR A 54 -9.27 10.47 12.76
N TRP A 55 -10.37 10.06 13.40
CA TRP A 55 -11.46 10.93 13.81
C TRP A 55 -10.98 12.12 14.63
N GLU A 56 -9.97 11.93 15.47
CA GLU A 56 -9.39 12.96 16.31
C GLU A 56 -8.87 14.15 15.51
N GLU A 57 -8.37 13.90 14.28
CA GLU A 57 -7.81 14.90 13.36
C GLU A 57 -8.87 15.62 12.51
N ILE A 58 -10.13 15.20 12.59
CA ILE A 58 -11.23 15.85 11.86
C ILE A 58 -11.43 17.27 12.42
N PRO A 59 -11.55 18.31 11.57
CA PRO A 59 -11.85 19.67 11.99
C PRO A 59 -13.09 19.78 12.88
N ALA A 60 -13.05 20.67 13.89
CA ALA A 60 -14.12 20.82 14.86
C ALA A 60 -15.48 21.15 14.20
N GLU A 61 -15.48 21.98 13.15
CA GLU A 61 -16.67 22.34 12.38
C GLU A 61 -17.33 21.13 11.70
N ILE A 62 -16.54 20.20 11.19
CA ILE A 62 -17.04 18.95 10.60
C ILE A 62 -17.62 18.05 11.69
N LYS A 63 -16.94 17.91 12.84
CA LYS A 63 -17.44 17.15 13.98
C LYS A 63 -18.77 17.70 14.48
N GLU A 64 -18.89 19.01 14.60
CA GLU A 64 -20.13 19.68 15.01
C GLU A 64 -21.26 19.43 14.00
N LYS A 65 -20.97 19.54 12.70
CA LYS A 65 -21.93 19.22 11.63
C LYS A 65 -22.40 17.77 11.72
N VAL A 66 -21.49 16.82 11.89
CA VAL A 66 -21.80 15.40 12.06
C VAL A 66 -22.68 15.17 13.30
N ASN A 67 -22.36 15.79 14.42
CA ASN A 67 -23.17 15.69 15.64
C ASN A 67 -24.60 16.23 15.43
N ASN A 68 -24.74 17.36 14.76
CA ASN A 68 -26.07 17.93 14.43
C ASN A 68 -26.87 17.00 13.53
N ILE A 69 -26.23 16.33 12.58
CA ILE A 69 -26.87 15.34 11.71
C ILE A 69 -27.34 14.12 12.52
N ILE A 70 -26.51 13.61 13.43
CA ILE A 70 -26.88 12.51 14.34
C ILE A 70 -28.07 12.92 15.21
N LEU A 71 -28.05 14.10 15.80
CA LEU A 71 -29.15 14.64 16.64
C LEU A 71 -30.46 14.81 15.84
N SER A 72 -30.38 15.04 14.53
CA SER A 72 -31.58 15.08 13.66
C SER A 72 -32.15 13.70 13.34
N GLY A 73 -31.50 12.62 13.80
CA GLY A 73 -31.93 11.24 13.55
C GLY A 73 -31.45 10.67 12.20
N ARG A 74 -30.70 11.43 11.40
CA ARG A 74 -30.12 10.93 10.14
C ARG A 74 -28.90 10.07 10.46
N LYS A 75 -28.78 8.93 9.76
CA LYS A 75 -27.58 8.06 9.87
C LYS A 75 -26.34 8.74 9.30
N VAL A 76 -25.20 8.45 9.91
CA VAL A 76 -23.87 8.86 9.42
C VAL A 76 -23.06 7.62 9.08
N MET A 77 -22.38 7.67 7.94
CA MET A 77 -21.42 6.67 7.51
C MET A 77 -20.06 7.35 7.29
N SER A 78 -19.00 6.81 7.85
CA SER A 78 -17.63 7.25 7.60
C SER A 78 -16.86 6.22 6.76
N LEU A 79 -16.04 6.71 5.82
CA LEU A 79 -15.20 5.91 4.92
C LEU A 79 -13.75 6.38 5.06
N CYS A 80 -12.81 5.44 5.20
CA CYS A 80 -11.36 5.72 5.33
C CYS A 80 -11.00 6.64 6.51
N ILE A 81 -11.78 6.59 7.60
CA ILE A 81 -11.51 7.32 8.84
C ILE A 81 -11.44 6.30 9.97
N GLY A 82 -10.30 6.26 10.66
CA GLY A 82 -10.08 5.44 11.86
C GLY A 82 -10.29 6.22 13.17
N GLY A 83 -9.85 5.63 14.28
CA GLY A 83 -9.85 6.26 15.59
C GLY A 83 -11.13 6.06 16.39
N ASN A 84 -11.28 6.83 17.48
CA ASN A 84 -12.41 6.71 18.43
C ASN A 84 -13.60 7.52 17.95
N MET A 85 -14.36 6.98 17.01
CA MET A 85 -15.58 7.62 16.51
C MET A 85 -16.76 7.42 17.46
N PRO A 86 -17.74 8.37 17.49
CA PRO A 86 -19.01 8.14 18.15
C PRO A 86 -19.70 6.86 17.67
N GLU A 87 -20.28 6.09 18.57
CA GLU A 87 -20.99 4.81 18.25
C GLU A 87 -22.14 4.98 17.23
N ALA A 88 -22.70 6.18 17.12
CA ALA A 88 -23.75 6.50 16.16
C ALA A 88 -23.26 6.56 14.70
N ILE A 89 -21.93 6.53 14.46
CA ILE A 89 -21.32 6.56 13.14
C ILE A 89 -21.01 5.14 12.70
N PHE A 90 -21.59 4.73 11.58
CA PHE A 90 -21.23 3.48 10.94
C PHE A 90 -19.93 3.65 10.14
N SER A 91 -18.88 2.97 10.56
CA SER A 91 -17.54 3.15 9.97
C SER A 91 -17.15 2.00 9.04
N ILE A 92 -16.65 2.36 7.87
CA ILE A 92 -15.91 1.46 6.97
C ILE A 92 -14.46 1.97 6.94
N ALA A 93 -13.66 1.50 7.86
CA ALA A 93 -12.24 1.79 7.93
C ALA A 93 -11.43 0.77 7.12
N ALA A 94 -10.21 1.13 6.72
CA ALA A 94 -9.28 0.18 6.15
C ALA A 94 -9.02 -0.95 7.17
N ALA A 95 -9.15 -2.18 6.73
CA ALA A 95 -8.92 -3.35 7.59
C ALA A 95 -7.40 -3.62 7.76
N TRP A 96 -6.70 -2.70 8.39
CA TRP A 96 -5.28 -2.82 8.72
C TRP A 96 -4.99 -3.86 9.83
N HIS A 97 -6.04 -4.49 10.42
CA HIS A 97 -5.94 -5.32 11.62
C HIS A 97 -6.57 -6.70 11.49
N ALA A 98 -6.79 -7.21 10.29
CA ALA A 98 -7.16 -8.61 10.14
C ALA A 98 -5.96 -9.48 10.53
N GLY A 99 -6.15 -10.36 11.50
CA GLY A 99 -5.15 -11.33 11.92
C GLY A 99 -4.77 -12.30 10.80
N PRO A 100 -3.68 -13.05 10.96
CA PRO A 100 -3.11 -13.91 9.90
C PRO A 100 -4.05 -15.02 9.40
N ASP A 101 -5.15 -15.29 10.10
CA ASP A 101 -6.09 -16.41 9.81
C ASP A 101 -7.45 -15.96 9.22
N GLU A 102 -7.66 -14.65 9.01
CA GLU A 102 -8.87 -14.18 8.37
C GLU A 102 -8.67 -14.02 6.86
N ASP A 103 -9.64 -14.49 6.07
CA ASP A 103 -9.74 -14.17 4.63
C ASP A 103 -9.47 -12.68 4.41
N LYS A 104 -8.55 -12.36 3.49
CA LYS A 104 -8.12 -10.97 3.22
C LYS A 104 -9.34 -10.04 3.18
N PRO A 105 -9.48 -9.13 4.14
CA PRO A 105 -10.66 -8.28 4.19
C PRO A 105 -10.68 -7.37 2.96
N TYR A 106 -11.86 -7.07 2.48
CA TYR A 106 -12.01 -6.08 1.44
C TYR A 106 -11.65 -4.68 1.97
N SER A 107 -10.98 -3.90 1.16
CA SER A 107 -10.73 -2.49 1.44
C SER A 107 -12.03 -1.67 1.37
N PRO A 108 -12.09 -0.44 1.91
CA PRO A 108 -13.29 0.38 1.88
C PRO A 108 -13.93 0.56 0.49
N ILE A 109 -13.13 0.78 -0.57
CA ILE A 109 -13.66 0.92 -1.94
C ILE A 109 -14.23 -0.40 -2.48
N GLU A 110 -13.63 -1.54 -2.12
CA GLU A 110 -14.13 -2.85 -2.50
C GLU A 110 -15.45 -3.15 -1.80
N GLN A 111 -15.54 -2.87 -0.49
CA GLN A 111 -16.75 -3.04 0.30
C GLN A 111 -17.90 -2.17 -0.22
N LEU A 112 -17.62 -0.90 -0.48
CA LEU A 112 -18.60 0.05 -1.02
C LEU A 112 -19.08 -0.37 -2.41
N SER A 113 -18.16 -0.78 -3.29
CA SER A 113 -18.48 -1.27 -4.64
C SER A 113 -19.40 -2.50 -4.59
N LEU A 114 -19.08 -3.49 -3.73
CA LEU A 114 -19.92 -4.67 -3.53
C LEU A 114 -21.30 -4.32 -2.96
N ALA A 115 -21.37 -3.36 -2.06
CA ALA A 115 -22.64 -2.96 -1.46
C ALA A 115 -23.57 -2.28 -2.50
N ILE A 116 -23.02 -1.46 -3.39
CA ILE A 116 -23.78 -0.66 -4.37
C ILE A 116 -23.94 -1.41 -5.70
N LYS A 117 -22.86 -1.91 -6.28
CA LYS A 117 -22.84 -2.53 -7.62
C LYS A 117 -22.97 -4.04 -7.63
N LYS A 118 -22.82 -4.69 -6.48
CA LYS A 118 -22.73 -6.16 -6.34
C LYS A 118 -21.51 -6.79 -7.03
N ASP A 119 -20.59 -5.97 -7.55
CA ASP A 119 -19.34 -6.40 -8.16
C ASP A 119 -18.25 -5.38 -7.89
N ILE A 120 -16.98 -5.82 -7.96
CA ILE A 120 -15.80 -4.98 -7.80
C ILE A 120 -15.10 -4.88 -9.15
N SER A 121 -14.93 -3.65 -9.67
CA SER A 121 -14.16 -3.48 -10.90
C SER A 121 -12.72 -3.98 -10.71
N PRO A 122 -12.09 -4.53 -11.76
CA PRO A 122 -10.69 -4.95 -11.67
C PRO A 122 -9.73 -3.84 -11.24
N TYR A 123 -10.01 -2.59 -11.60
CA TYR A 123 -9.23 -1.43 -11.17
C TYR A 123 -9.38 -1.16 -9.66
N TYR A 124 -10.60 -1.23 -9.11
CA TYR A 124 -10.82 -1.06 -7.67
C TYR A 124 -10.19 -2.18 -6.84
N ARG A 125 -10.08 -3.39 -7.39
CA ARG A 125 -9.29 -4.46 -6.75
C ARG A 125 -7.81 -4.09 -6.63
N LEU A 126 -7.23 -3.43 -7.64
CA LEU A 126 -5.84 -2.95 -7.56
C LEU A 126 -5.69 -1.80 -6.56
N ILE A 127 -6.66 -0.86 -6.49
CA ILE A 127 -6.66 0.19 -5.46
C ILE A 127 -6.74 -0.43 -4.07
N GLY A 128 -7.65 -1.36 -3.82
CA GLY A 128 -7.75 -2.05 -2.54
C GLY A 128 -6.50 -2.87 -2.21
N ALA A 129 -5.88 -3.49 -3.20
CA ALA A 129 -4.61 -4.18 -3.02
C ALA A 129 -3.47 -3.22 -2.65
N ASN A 130 -3.44 -2.00 -3.23
CA ASN A 130 -2.49 -0.96 -2.82
C ASN A 130 -2.62 -0.62 -1.33
N SER A 131 -3.83 -0.48 -0.82
CA SER A 131 -4.08 -0.20 0.60
C SER A 131 -3.69 -1.35 1.53
N ARG A 132 -3.70 -2.59 1.06
CA ARG A 132 -3.34 -3.79 1.85
C ARG A 132 -1.85 -4.11 1.87
N GLY A 133 -1.11 -3.84 0.81
CA GLY A 133 0.30 -4.27 0.72
C GLY A 133 1.06 -3.70 -0.47
N PHE A 134 0.66 -2.49 -0.91
CA PHE A 134 1.36 -1.73 -1.95
C PHE A 134 1.58 -2.53 -3.26
N ILE A 135 2.73 -2.33 -3.88
CA ILE A 135 3.07 -2.91 -5.18
C ILE A 135 2.97 -4.44 -5.20
N TYR A 136 3.37 -5.12 -4.13
CA TYR A 136 3.32 -6.60 -4.09
C TYR A 136 1.90 -7.12 -4.13
N ALA A 137 1.03 -6.58 -3.28
CA ALA A 137 -0.37 -6.99 -3.26
C ALA A 137 -1.06 -6.67 -4.60
N MET A 138 -0.72 -5.55 -5.23
CA MET A 138 -1.23 -5.22 -6.57
C MET A 138 -0.76 -6.22 -7.64
N ARG A 139 0.51 -6.65 -7.61
CA ARG A 139 1.04 -7.66 -8.54
C ARG A 139 0.37 -9.02 -8.36
N GLU A 140 0.16 -9.45 -7.13
CA GLU A 140 -0.54 -10.68 -6.81
C GLU A 140 -2.00 -10.65 -7.26
N GLU A 141 -2.71 -9.56 -6.96
CA GLU A 141 -4.10 -9.35 -7.37
C GLU A 141 -4.23 -9.34 -8.90
N ALA A 142 -3.33 -8.63 -9.61
CA ALA A 142 -3.29 -8.62 -11.06
C ALA A 142 -3.02 -10.03 -11.63
N ALA A 143 -2.07 -10.76 -11.06
CA ALA A 143 -1.76 -12.13 -11.47
C ALA A 143 -2.96 -13.07 -11.28
N ALA A 144 -3.71 -12.92 -10.19
CA ALA A 144 -4.94 -13.70 -9.93
C ALA A 144 -6.04 -13.35 -10.94
N MET A 145 -6.29 -12.06 -11.20
CA MET A 145 -7.33 -11.60 -12.11
C MET A 145 -7.09 -11.94 -13.58
N LEU A 146 -5.81 -11.97 -14.02
CA LEU A 146 -5.43 -12.12 -15.42
C LEU A 146 -5.09 -13.56 -15.80
N LYS A 147 -5.44 -14.53 -14.95
CA LYS A 147 -5.40 -15.97 -15.27
C LYS A 147 -6.74 -16.42 -15.87
N GLY A 148 -6.67 -17.19 -16.95
CA GLY A 148 -7.82 -17.90 -17.51
C GLY A 148 -8.83 -17.03 -18.25
N PHE A 149 -10.10 -17.48 -18.21
CA PHE A 149 -11.18 -16.88 -18.99
C PHE A 149 -11.49 -15.44 -18.58
N GLY A 150 -11.68 -14.55 -19.55
CA GLY A 150 -12.00 -13.13 -19.32
C GLY A 150 -10.79 -12.24 -19.01
N ALA A 151 -9.56 -12.77 -18.97
CA ALA A 151 -8.34 -11.99 -18.67
C ALA A 151 -8.19 -10.76 -19.57
N ARG A 152 -8.40 -10.92 -20.90
CA ARG A 152 -8.32 -9.81 -21.87
C ARG A 152 -9.34 -8.69 -21.59
N SER A 153 -10.57 -9.04 -21.21
CA SER A 153 -11.62 -8.07 -20.88
C SER A 153 -11.29 -7.31 -19.60
N LYS A 154 -10.85 -8.02 -18.57
CA LYS A 154 -10.38 -7.43 -17.30
C LYS A 154 -9.20 -6.50 -17.53
N TYR A 155 -8.21 -6.92 -18.31
CA TYR A 155 -7.05 -6.09 -18.65
C TYR A 155 -7.44 -4.79 -19.33
N LYS A 156 -8.33 -4.85 -20.36
CA LYS A 156 -8.83 -3.64 -21.02
C LYS A 156 -9.60 -2.72 -20.07
N SER A 157 -10.40 -3.28 -19.16
CA SER A 157 -11.09 -2.50 -18.14
C SER A 157 -10.09 -1.80 -17.19
N ILE A 158 -9.05 -2.51 -16.75
CA ILE A 158 -8.00 -1.94 -15.89
C ILE A 158 -7.34 -0.73 -16.56
N LEU A 159 -6.87 -0.88 -17.81
CA LEU A 159 -6.22 0.21 -18.55
C LEU A 159 -7.16 1.41 -18.71
N LYS A 160 -8.41 1.17 -19.11
CA LYS A 160 -9.42 2.21 -19.28
C LYS A 160 -9.69 2.97 -17.98
N ASP A 161 -9.93 2.24 -16.88
CA ASP A 161 -10.28 2.84 -15.59
C ASP A 161 -9.08 3.59 -14.97
N ALA A 162 -7.85 3.14 -15.25
CA ALA A 162 -6.61 3.82 -14.88
C ALA A 162 -6.34 5.08 -15.73
N GLY A 163 -7.02 5.23 -16.88
CA GLY A 163 -6.80 6.31 -17.84
C GLY A 163 -5.58 6.12 -18.74
N ILE A 164 -5.13 4.86 -18.91
CA ILE A 164 -3.97 4.51 -19.74
C ILE A 164 -4.40 4.38 -21.21
N THR A 165 -3.73 5.12 -22.08
CA THR A 165 -3.94 5.06 -23.54
C THR A 165 -2.97 4.08 -24.22
N ASP A 166 -3.25 3.73 -25.46
CA ASP A 166 -2.33 2.92 -26.25
C ASP A 166 -0.98 3.64 -26.46
N TYR A 167 -0.98 4.98 -26.55
CA TYR A 167 0.24 5.76 -26.64
C TYR A 167 1.10 5.62 -25.38
N ASP A 168 0.49 5.77 -24.20
CA ASP A 168 1.20 5.60 -22.91
C ASP A 168 1.80 4.22 -22.80
N LEU A 169 1.09 3.20 -23.27
CA LEU A 169 1.54 1.81 -23.23
C LEU A 169 2.74 1.57 -24.16
N GLU A 170 2.73 2.13 -25.36
CA GLU A 170 3.86 1.99 -26.30
C GLU A 170 5.09 2.79 -25.83
N ASP A 171 4.90 4.02 -25.33
CA ASP A 171 5.99 4.81 -24.73
C ASP A 171 6.62 4.07 -23.54
N TYR A 172 5.80 3.47 -22.69
CA TYR A 172 6.27 2.68 -21.54
C TYR A 172 7.06 1.45 -21.96
N LYS A 173 6.58 0.69 -22.96
CA LYS A 173 7.31 -0.48 -23.48
C LYS A 173 8.69 -0.11 -24.00
N GLN A 174 8.82 1.02 -24.69
CA GLN A 174 10.12 1.48 -25.21
C GLN A 174 11.10 1.83 -24.08
N LYS A 175 10.60 2.39 -22.97
CA LYS A 175 11.45 2.84 -21.83
C LYS A 175 11.86 1.70 -20.88
N VAL A 176 11.06 0.63 -20.79
CA VAL A 176 11.23 -0.41 -19.76
C VAL A 176 11.73 -1.75 -20.33
N TYR A 177 11.88 -1.85 -21.66
CA TYR A 177 12.23 -3.11 -22.32
C TYR A 177 13.58 -3.71 -21.89
N ASP A 178 14.48 -2.90 -21.30
CA ASP A 178 15.82 -3.35 -20.89
C ASP A 178 15.95 -3.75 -19.42
N SER A 179 14.97 -3.47 -18.56
CA SER A 179 15.17 -3.63 -17.11
C SER A 179 14.51 -4.85 -16.46
N GLY A 180 13.65 -5.57 -17.17
CA GLY A 180 12.92 -6.74 -16.65
C GLY A 180 12.20 -6.40 -15.33
N GLU A 181 10.88 -6.30 -15.33
CA GLU A 181 10.13 -5.96 -14.10
C GLU A 181 10.15 -7.15 -13.12
N ALA A 182 11.05 -7.12 -12.15
CA ALA A 182 11.13 -8.13 -11.10
C ALA A 182 9.76 -8.27 -10.38
N GLY A 183 9.34 -9.51 -10.13
CA GLY A 183 8.07 -9.81 -9.46
C GLY A 183 6.83 -9.78 -10.37
N MET A 184 6.98 -9.56 -11.67
CA MET A 184 5.89 -9.62 -12.66
C MET A 184 5.77 -10.99 -13.35
N GLU A 185 6.60 -11.95 -13.00
CA GLU A 185 6.69 -13.27 -13.68
C GLU A 185 5.39 -14.06 -13.61
N ARG A 186 4.57 -13.82 -12.56
CA ARG A 186 3.27 -14.48 -12.37
C ARG A 186 2.17 -13.92 -13.27
N ILE A 187 2.39 -12.72 -13.85
CA ILE A 187 1.45 -12.10 -14.79
C ILE A 187 1.81 -12.59 -16.20
N PRO A 188 0.82 -12.99 -17.03
CA PRO A 188 1.09 -13.35 -18.41
C PRO A 188 1.82 -12.23 -19.16
N GLU A 189 2.85 -12.58 -19.91
CA GLU A 189 3.77 -11.63 -20.57
C GLU A 189 3.05 -10.53 -21.36
N THR A 190 1.99 -10.90 -22.08
CA THR A 190 1.17 -9.96 -22.86
C THR A 190 0.53 -8.84 -22.07
N TYR A 191 0.42 -8.98 -20.74
CA TYR A 191 -0.21 -8.00 -19.86
C TYR A 191 0.78 -7.27 -18.96
N ARG A 192 2.03 -7.74 -18.83
CA ARG A 192 3.03 -7.23 -17.88
C ARG A 192 3.25 -5.72 -18.03
N ALA A 193 3.57 -5.27 -19.24
CA ALA A 193 3.85 -3.85 -19.48
C ALA A 193 2.68 -2.94 -19.07
N GLY A 194 1.45 -3.30 -19.48
CA GLY A 194 0.27 -2.49 -19.11
C GLY A 194 -0.03 -2.51 -17.62
N ILE A 195 0.12 -3.65 -16.96
CA ILE A 195 -0.07 -3.74 -15.50
C ILE A 195 1.03 -2.98 -14.77
N GLY A 196 2.29 -3.07 -15.20
CA GLY A 196 3.39 -2.28 -14.64
C GLY A 196 3.11 -0.78 -14.71
N LEU A 197 2.65 -0.31 -15.87
CA LEU A 197 2.26 1.10 -16.05
C LEU A 197 1.09 1.49 -15.15
N VAL A 198 0.05 0.67 -15.03
CA VAL A 198 -1.09 0.92 -14.13
C VAL A 198 -0.64 0.99 -12.67
N ILE A 199 0.19 0.06 -12.22
CA ILE A 199 0.73 0.06 -10.85
C ILE A 199 1.51 1.35 -10.58
N ARG A 200 2.39 1.77 -11.50
CA ARG A 200 3.12 3.03 -11.39
C ARG A 200 2.19 4.24 -11.31
N GLU A 201 1.14 4.27 -12.13
CA GLU A 201 0.17 5.36 -12.12
C GLU A 201 -0.65 5.39 -10.81
N ILE A 202 -1.08 4.25 -10.29
CA ILE A 202 -1.73 4.15 -8.98
C ILE A 202 -0.79 4.69 -7.90
N ARG A 203 0.46 4.23 -7.86
CA ARG A 203 1.44 4.69 -6.86
C ARG A 203 1.76 6.18 -6.99
N ARG A 204 1.86 6.71 -8.21
CA ARG A 204 2.05 8.14 -8.45
C ARG A 204 0.88 8.96 -7.90
N LYS A 205 -0.36 8.54 -8.18
CA LYS A 205 -1.57 9.18 -7.66
C LYS A 205 -1.64 9.07 -6.13
N ASP A 206 -1.28 7.91 -5.58
CA ASP A 206 -1.26 7.67 -4.14
C ASP A 206 -0.29 8.63 -3.44
N ARG A 207 0.93 8.76 -3.93
CA ARG A 207 1.90 9.73 -3.39
C ARG A 207 1.42 11.17 -3.51
N ALA A 208 0.79 11.53 -4.62
CA ALA A 208 0.21 12.86 -4.80
C ALA A 208 -0.93 13.13 -3.80
N ALA A 209 -1.81 12.15 -3.57
CA ALA A 209 -2.88 12.23 -2.57
C ALA A 209 -2.33 12.40 -1.15
N GLN A 210 -1.21 11.73 -0.84
CA GLN A 210 -0.45 11.91 0.41
C GLN A 210 0.27 13.26 0.53
N GLY A 211 0.22 14.10 -0.50
CA GLY A 211 0.84 15.42 -0.53
C GLY A 211 2.34 15.42 -0.82
N ILE A 212 2.89 14.33 -1.40
CA ILE A 212 4.28 14.29 -1.84
C ILE A 212 4.44 15.23 -3.04
N THR A 213 5.31 16.21 -2.89
CA THR A 213 5.57 17.25 -3.90
C THR A 213 6.54 16.78 -4.98
N GLN A 214 6.56 17.47 -6.13
CA GLN A 214 7.52 17.19 -7.20
C GLN A 214 8.97 17.33 -6.73
N GLU A 215 9.26 18.27 -5.84
CA GLU A 215 10.60 18.41 -5.27
C GLU A 215 11.01 17.19 -4.44
N GLN A 216 10.10 16.66 -3.61
CA GLN A 216 10.32 15.43 -2.84
C GLN A 216 10.50 14.20 -3.75
N GLU A 217 9.82 14.15 -4.89
CA GLU A 217 10.05 13.12 -5.91
C GLU A 217 11.48 13.22 -6.49
N LEU A 218 11.95 14.44 -6.82
CA LEU A 218 13.32 14.65 -7.30
C LEU A 218 14.38 14.34 -6.24
N GLN A 219 14.10 14.67 -4.97
CA GLN A 219 14.98 14.29 -3.85
C GLN A 219 15.09 12.78 -3.72
N ALA A 220 13.96 12.05 -3.84
CA ALA A 220 13.95 10.60 -3.81
C ALA A 220 14.78 9.99 -4.95
N GLU A 221 14.67 10.53 -6.16
CA GLU A 221 15.48 10.10 -7.30
C GLU A 221 16.98 10.29 -7.04
N ARG A 222 17.39 11.45 -6.55
CA ARG A 222 18.79 11.72 -6.17
C ARG A 222 19.30 10.81 -5.07
N ALA A 223 18.46 10.49 -4.08
CA ALA A 223 18.79 9.56 -3.00
C ALA A 223 19.02 8.14 -3.55
N VAL A 224 18.13 7.67 -4.42
CA VAL A 224 18.22 6.35 -5.07
C VAL A 224 19.50 6.23 -5.92
N MET A 225 19.88 7.28 -6.66
CA MET A 225 21.12 7.27 -7.46
C MET A 225 22.39 7.13 -6.62
N LYS A 226 22.33 7.43 -5.33
CA LYS A 226 23.43 7.31 -4.37
C LYS A 226 23.32 6.08 -3.47
N SER A 227 22.38 5.18 -3.76
CA SER A 227 22.21 3.95 -2.99
C SER A 227 23.44 3.05 -3.10
N TYR A 228 23.69 2.27 -2.05
CA TYR A 228 24.79 1.31 -1.99
C TYR A 228 24.34 0.00 -1.36
N LEU A 229 25.17 -1.03 -1.43
CA LEU A 229 24.85 -2.36 -0.92
C LEU A 229 25.66 -2.67 0.35
N ILE A 230 24.97 -3.26 1.33
CA ILE A 230 25.60 -3.98 2.45
C ILE A 230 25.13 -5.43 2.34
N GLY A 231 26.00 -6.31 1.85
CA GLY A 231 25.63 -7.69 1.53
C GLY A 231 24.48 -7.75 0.54
N SER A 232 23.33 -8.25 1.00
CA SER A 232 22.09 -8.33 0.21
C SER A 232 21.07 -7.20 0.50
N VAL A 233 21.47 -6.17 1.23
CA VAL A 233 20.60 -5.05 1.60
C VAL A 233 20.99 -3.80 0.82
N THR A 234 20.04 -3.22 0.08
CA THR A 234 20.20 -1.89 -0.51
C THR A 234 20.01 -0.83 0.56
N VAL A 235 20.96 0.08 0.70
CA VAL A 235 20.91 1.19 1.67
C VAL A 235 20.75 2.51 0.94
N VAL A 236 19.81 3.33 1.39
CA VAL A 236 19.54 4.65 0.84
C VAL A 236 19.53 5.70 1.93
N ASP A 237 20.37 6.71 1.77
CA ASP A 237 20.29 7.94 2.54
C ASP A 237 19.26 8.86 1.94
N MET A 238 18.08 8.91 2.55
CA MET A 238 16.95 9.66 2.01
C MET A 238 17.11 11.19 2.15
N HIS A 239 17.93 11.64 3.12
CA HIS A 239 17.93 13.04 3.54
C HIS A 239 16.51 13.50 3.87
N ASP A 240 15.93 14.41 3.08
CA ASP A 240 14.57 14.94 3.26
C ASP A 240 13.53 14.27 2.34
N ALA A 241 13.94 13.27 1.55
CA ALA A 241 13.02 12.53 0.70
C ALA A 241 12.04 11.69 1.53
N LYS A 242 10.83 11.53 1.02
CA LYS A 242 9.81 10.71 1.68
C LYS A 242 10.03 9.21 1.40
N PRO A 243 9.89 8.34 2.42
CA PRO A 243 10.10 6.90 2.28
C PRO A 243 9.30 6.26 1.12
N ALA A 244 8.03 6.64 0.95
CA ALA A 244 7.19 6.11 -0.11
C ALA A 244 7.73 6.41 -1.52
N ALA A 245 8.29 7.61 -1.73
CA ALA A 245 8.86 8.01 -3.01
C ALA A 245 10.17 7.27 -3.32
N VAL A 246 11.00 7.00 -2.31
CA VAL A 246 12.23 6.21 -2.43
C VAL A 246 11.88 4.74 -2.69
N PHE A 247 10.96 4.20 -1.90
CA PHE A 247 10.51 2.81 -1.97
C PHE A 247 10.04 2.43 -3.38
N ASP A 248 9.13 3.20 -3.96
CA ASP A 248 8.55 2.90 -5.27
C ASP A 248 9.59 2.84 -6.41
N ARG A 249 10.75 3.50 -6.22
CA ARG A 249 11.86 3.48 -7.17
C ARG A 249 12.80 2.28 -7.02
N LEU A 250 12.79 1.68 -5.83
CA LEU A 250 13.69 0.59 -5.47
C LEU A 250 12.98 -0.75 -5.26
N VAL A 251 11.70 -0.81 -5.61
CA VAL A 251 10.87 -2.02 -5.44
C VAL A 251 11.49 -3.28 -6.03
N GLU A 252 12.28 -3.13 -7.08
CA GLU A 252 12.98 -4.25 -7.73
C GLU A 252 14.12 -4.82 -6.89
N THR A 253 14.72 -3.99 -6.01
CA THR A 253 15.83 -4.41 -5.13
C THR A 253 15.35 -5.07 -3.84
N GLU A 254 14.06 -4.96 -3.53
CA GLU A 254 13.46 -5.47 -2.29
C GLU A 254 13.51 -6.97 -2.11
N LYS A 255 13.82 -7.73 -3.16
CA LYS A 255 14.00 -9.17 -3.05
C LYS A 255 14.95 -9.55 -1.89
N TYR A 256 15.89 -8.69 -1.58
CA TYR A 256 16.93 -8.94 -0.58
C TYR A 256 16.79 -8.10 0.69
N GLY A 257 16.25 -6.92 0.58
CA GLY A 257 16.04 -5.96 1.65
C GLY A 257 16.40 -4.54 1.22
N LEU A 258 15.69 -3.58 1.79
CA LEU A 258 15.88 -2.15 1.56
C LEU A 258 15.93 -1.45 2.92
N LEU A 259 17.04 -0.77 3.21
CA LEU A 259 17.20 0.10 4.36
C LEU A 259 17.18 1.56 3.90
N MET A 260 16.24 2.33 4.40
CA MET A 260 16.11 3.76 4.15
C MET A 260 16.40 4.54 5.43
N LEU A 261 17.30 5.51 5.34
CA LEU A 261 17.78 6.31 6.48
C LEU A 261 17.46 7.79 6.24
N SER A 262 16.70 8.41 7.14
CA SER A 262 16.39 9.85 7.07
C SER A 262 17.41 10.69 7.86
N ALA A 263 17.52 11.98 7.51
CA ALA A 263 18.38 12.93 8.21
C ALA A 263 17.96 13.12 9.68
N ASN A 264 16.69 12.96 9.99
CA ASN A 264 16.11 13.17 11.32
C ASN A 264 16.16 11.92 12.21
N GLY A 265 16.97 10.91 11.87
CA GLY A 265 17.12 9.67 12.64
C GLY A 265 16.09 8.59 12.35
N GLY A 266 15.06 8.86 11.56
CA GLY A 266 14.10 7.85 11.14
C GLY A 266 14.77 6.79 10.26
N SER A 267 14.57 5.52 10.59
CA SER A 267 15.10 4.38 9.85
C SER A 267 13.96 3.45 9.49
N TYR A 268 13.96 2.97 8.23
CA TYR A 268 12.91 2.10 7.69
C TYR A 268 13.57 0.91 7.00
N PHE A 269 13.21 -0.28 7.41
CA PHE A 269 13.65 -1.51 6.76
C PHE A 269 12.47 -2.23 6.13
N LEU A 270 12.59 -2.62 4.88
CA LEU A 270 11.63 -3.47 4.17
C LEU A 270 12.36 -4.72 3.67
N GLY A 271 11.75 -5.88 3.83
CA GLY A 271 12.40 -7.09 3.37
C GLY A 271 11.72 -8.38 3.81
N PRO A 272 12.41 -9.52 3.69
CA PRO A 272 11.92 -10.80 4.16
C PRO A 272 11.54 -10.74 5.64
N TRP A 273 10.41 -11.36 6.00
CA TRP A 273 9.90 -11.35 7.37
C TRP A 273 10.92 -11.81 8.41
N SER A 274 11.74 -12.80 8.06
CA SER A 274 12.82 -13.28 8.93
C SER A 274 13.88 -12.22 9.28
N LYS A 275 14.12 -11.26 8.39
CA LYS A 275 14.99 -10.10 8.69
C LYS A 275 14.26 -9.06 9.51
N VAL A 276 13.00 -8.78 9.19
CA VAL A 276 12.16 -7.83 9.94
C VAL A 276 12.06 -8.23 11.41
N LYS A 277 11.86 -9.52 11.69
CA LYS A 277 11.87 -10.04 13.06
C LYS A 277 13.18 -9.78 13.81
N LYS A 278 14.32 -9.89 13.15
CA LYS A 278 15.62 -9.55 13.76
C LYS A 278 15.75 -8.06 14.08
N PHE A 279 15.17 -7.19 13.25
CA PHE A 279 15.07 -5.76 13.57
C PHE A 279 14.18 -5.52 14.80
N GLU A 280 13.03 -6.18 14.89
CA GLU A 280 12.13 -6.09 16.04
C GLU A 280 12.83 -6.55 17.34
N GLU A 281 13.53 -7.69 17.29
CA GLU A 281 14.27 -8.23 18.43
C GLU A 281 15.40 -7.31 18.90
N HIS A 282 16.12 -6.68 17.96
CA HIS A 282 17.27 -5.83 18.29
C HIS A 282 16.84 -4.39 18.63
N PHE A 283 15.75 -3.91 18.07
CA PHE A 283 15.22 -2.56 18.21
C PHE A 283 13.73 -2.61 18.64
N PRO A 284 13.46 -2.96 19.91
CA PRO A 284 12.09 -3.28 20.36
C PRO A 284 11.12 -2.10 20.40
N GLU A 285 11.63 -0.86 20.38
CA GLU A 285 10.78 0.34 20.29
C GLU A 285 10.32 0.65 18.86
N GLY A 286 10.82 -0.10 17.88
CA GLY A 286 10.41 0.04 16.47
C GLY A 286 9.03 -0.52 16.21
N LYS A 287 8.37 0.02 15.20
CA LYS A 287 7.08 -0.47 14.72
C LYS A 287 7.28 -1.49 13.62
N VAL A 288 6.59 -2.60 13.71
CA VAL A 288 6.63 -3.69 12.73
C VAL A 288 5.27 -3.84 12.09
N GLY A 289 5.26 -4.09 10.78
CA GLY A 289 4.06 -4.39 10.02
C GLY A 289 4.38 -5.23 8.79
N GLY A 290 3.35 -5.66 8.07
CA GLY A 290 3.51 -6.44 6.85
C GLY A 290 2.71 -7.74 6.86
N GLU A 291 3.07 -8.66 5.99
CA GLU A 291 2.38 -9.93 5.74
C GLU A 291 3.28 -11.11 6.14
N PRO A 292 3.20 -11.58 7.41
CA PRO A 292 3.92 -12.79 7.83
C PRO A 292 3.43 -14.02 7.05
N PRO A 293 4.28 -15.03 6.78
CA PRO A 293 5.73 -15.08 7.03
C PRO A 293 6.56 -14.57 5.85
N ILE A 294 5.96 -13.92 4.86
CA ILE A 294 6.60 -13.63 3.57
C ILE A 294 7.50 -12.39 3.68
N ARG A 295 6.90 -11.24 3.94
CA ARG A 295 7.58 -9.93 3.96
C ARG A 295 6.98 -9.01 4.99
N GLY A 296 7.78 -7.99 5.35
CA GLY A 296 7.32 -6.96 6.26
C GLY A 296 8.19 -5.72 6.20
N HIS A 297 7.84 -4.80 7.07
CA HIS A 297 8.62 -3.60 7.30
C HIS A 297 8.83 -3.42 8.81
N TRP A 298 9.92 -2.76 9.11
CA TRP A 298 10.25 -2.24 10.42
C TRP A 298 10.54 -0.74 10.28
N SER A 299 10.13 0.05 11.25
CA SER A 299 10.48 1.48 11.33
C SER A 299 10.81 1.87 12.76
N GLY A 300 11.81 2.72 12.93
CA GLY A 300 12.23 3.19 14.23
C GLY A 300 13.03 4.47 14.15
N ASN A 301 13.27 5.09 15.30
CA ASN A 301 14.05 6.32 15.40
C ASN A 301 15.39 6.00 16.12
N TYR A 302 16.34 5.51 15.35
CA TYR A 302 17.66 5.09 15.84
C TYR A 302 18.76 5.76 15.03
N SER A 303 19.92 5.98 15.67
CA SER A 303 21.05 6.60 14.99
C SER A 303 21.52 5.75 13.80
N ARG A 304 21.86 6.41 12.71
CA ARG A 304 22.33 5.78 11.47
C ARG A 304 23.45 4.75 11.71
N PRO A 305 24.55 5.06 12.46
CA PRO A 305 25.62 4.09 12.68
C PRO A 305 25.11 2.81 13.30
N LEU A 306 24.24 2.91 14.31
CA LEU A 306 23.71 1.75 15.02
C LEU A 306 22.93 0.81 14.10
N VAL A 307 22.09 1.37 13.22
CA VAL A 307 21.27 0.57 12.28
C VAL A 307 22.12 -0.02 11.16
N VAL A 308 23.09 0.73 10.66
CA VAL A 308 24.05 0.25 9.63
C VAL A 308 24.91 -0.88 10.17
N ASP A 309 25.51 -0.71 11.35
CA ASP A 309 26.33 -1.73 12.00
C ASP A 309 25.54 -3.02 12.25
N PHE A 310 24.26 -2.89 12.63
CA PHE A 310 23.39 -4.04 12.78
C PHE A 310 23.17 -4.78 11.47
N VAL A 311 22.86 -4.06 10.36
CA VAL A 311 22.70 -4.68 9.04
C VAL A 311 23.98 -5.36 8.58
N GLU A 312 25.15 -4.75 8.78
CA GLU A 312 26.43 -5.38 8.51
C GLU A 312 26.62 -6.68 9.30
N SER A 313 26.24 -6.69 10.57
CA SER A 313 26.34 -7.89 11.41
C SER A 313 25.44 -9.02 10.88
N LEU A 314 24.22 -8.70 10.44
CA LEU A 314 23.27 -9.66 9.87
C LEU A 314 23.78 -10.29 8.58
N GLU A 315 24.45 -9.51 7.73
CA GLU A 315 24.97 -9.99 6.44
C GLU A 315 26.28 -10.79 6.61
N LYS A 316 27.16 -10.42 7.54
CA LYS A 316 28.39 -11.18 7.87
C LYS A 316 28.09 -12.60 8.41
N VAL A 317 27.02 -12.78 9.14
CA VAL A 317 26.59 -14.12 9.63
C VAL A 317 26.20 -15.05 8.47
N LYS A 318 25.61 -14.51 7.40
CA LYS A 318 25.24 -15.31 6.21
C LYS A 318 26.45 -15.83 5.43
N ASP A 319 27.52 -15.06 5.32
CA ASP A 319 28.72 -15.50 4.62
C ASP A 319 29.43 -16.66 5.36
N LYS A 320 29.42 -16.66 6.69
CA LYS A 320 29.96 -17.76 7.48
C LYS A 320 29.15 -19.06 7.35
N SER A 321 27.80 -18.98 7.25
CA SER A 321 26.96 -20.16 7.07
C SER A 321 27.16 -20.81 5.68
N LYS A 322 27.30 -20.00 4.63
CA LYS A 322 27.62 -20.49 3.28
C LYS A 322 29.00 -21.14 3.17
N LEU A 323 29.97 -20.66 3.94
CA LEU A 323 31.31 -21.28 4.02
C LEU A 323 31.24 -22.63 4.75
N HIS A 324 30.39 -22.78 5.76
CA HIS A 324 30.22 -24.02 6.50
C HIS A 324 29.50 -25.09 5.66
N GLU A 325 28.41 -24.71 4.95
CA GLU A 325 27.74 -25.62 4.02
C GLU A 325 28.65 -26.09 2.87
N LYS A 326 29.49 -25.21 2.34
CA LYS A 326 30.49 -25.60 1.32
C LYS A 326 31.56 -26.51 1.90
N SER A 327 32.02 -26.28 3.14
CA SER A 327 33.03 -27.15 3.76
C SER A 327 32.49 -28.52 4.13
N GLU A 328 31.20 -28.64 4.54
CA GLU A 328 30.55 -29.94 4.77
C GLU A 328 30.32 -30.72 3.46
N LEU A 329 30.05 -30.04 2.35
CA LEU A 329 29.90 -30.67 1.04
C LEU A 329 31.25 -31.19 0.53
N PHE A 330 32.35 -30.48 0.80
CA PHE A 330 33.72 -30.92 0.42
C PHE A 330 34.24 -32.06 1.31
N MET A 331 33.77 -32.22 2.54
CA MET A 331 34.13 -33.33 3.40
C MET A 331 33.35 -34.63 3.15
N LYS A 332 32.29 -34.57 2.32
CA LYS A 332 31.46 -35.72 1.93
C LYS A 332 31.74 -36.25 0.52
N LEU A 333 32.70 -35.66 -0.19
CA LEU A 333 33.27 -36.15 -1.45
C LEU A 333 34.67 -36.74 -1.23
#